data_26b48a82a365e8a63b15e1d5599aa407
#
_entry.id   26b48a82a365e8a63b15e1d5599aa407
#
_cell.length_a   1.000
_cell.length_b   1.000
_cell.length_c   1.000
_cell.angle_alpha   90.00
_cell.angle_beta   90.00
_cell.angle_gamma   90.00
#
_symmetry.space_group_name_H-M   'P 1'
#
loop_
_entity.id
_entity.type
_entity.pdbx_description
1 polymer ?
#
loop_
_entity_poly.entity_id
_entity_poly.type
_entity_poly.pdbx_seq_one_letter_code
_entity_poly.pdbx_strand_id
1 'polypeptide(L)'
;MEDVPLLEREPETNIFGESMVVFHTAADLIGLAPRIRLELEQPDYEHIFYVTTQLQDRLVPFRGEAAAAYERLPASVIPNRAAITPLFNGKLILRPEALRSGSIHVQDGVIRLGDQGLYRIQPGEFARFKAYRVQHNQARGPYKGGLRFHKAVSLDLFNALAAEMTWKTAIADVPFGGAKGGIRMDPREHSKEELESISLRYMYRLKQLIGPNVDIPAPDVGTNAEVMAWLLRQYSDGERERHNHRGIVTGKDVRIGGSEGRAKATGQGLAYCIEEWYAQRGLPLAGARFIVQGFGNVGSAATEILCRMGARCVAVQDADGAIHDPNGIEVGALMAYVNDNPANLRRSVAGYGGAQVIARDDFWGVDADICIPAALGDAITGEVAERIKAKLVAEGANRPTTTEGDNVLAERGISVIPDIIGNAGGVTVSYYEWIQNKRMEHWTEGEVNTRLERAIKSNYRLICDIAENRPRRTEDHDSTRLVVGKRLPMRLAAMVLALKRIEAHYMLEGFSQ
;
A
#
# COMPACT_ATOMS: atom_id res chain seq x y z
N MET A 1 -39.68 5.71 -17.85
CA MET A 1 -38.20 5.87 -18.00
C MET A 1 -37.82 6.83 -16.90
N GLU A 2 -37.54 6.27 -15.74
CA GLU A 2 -37.03 7.05 -14.62
C GLU A 2 -35.57 7.44 -14.93
N ASP A 3 -35.26 8.70 -14.63
CA ASP A 3 -33.98 9.33 -14.89
C ASP A 3 -32.82 8.48 -14.34
N VAL A 4 -32.03 7.94 -15.24
CA VAL A 4 -30.70 7.42 -14.86
C VAL A 4 -29.90 8.62 -14.32
N PRO A 5 -29.44 8.60 -13.07
CA PRO A 5 -28.69 9.71 -12.52
C PRO A 5 -27.51 10.01 -13.43
N LEU A 6 -27.45 11.24 -13.94
CA LEU A 6 -26.29 11.77 -14.63
C LEU A 6 -25.06 11.47 -13.76
N LEU A 7 -24.03 10.94 -14.39
CA LEU A 7 -22.72 10.67 -13.79
C LEU A 7 -22.40 11.73 -12.73
N GLU A 8 -22.32 11.32 -11.47
CA GLU A 8 -21.82 12.19 -10.41
C GLU A 8 -20.46 12.76 -10.89
N ARG A 9 -20.40 14.08 -11.05
CA ARG A 9 -19.12 14.74 -11.33
C ARG A 9 -18.20 14.43 -10.16
N GLU A 10 -17.00 13.95 -10.46
CA GLU A 10 -15.98 13.80 -9.44
C GLU A 10 -15.70 15.19 -8.84
N PRO A 11 -15.49 15.31 -7.53
CA PRO A 11 -15.08 16.58 -6.96
C PRO A 11 -13.80 17.04 -7.67
N GLU A 12 -13.73 18.32 -8.01
CA GLU A 12 -12.52 18.93 -8.56
C GLU A 12 -11.44 18.87 -7.45
N THR A 13 -10.60 17.86 -7.52
CA THR A 13 -9.42 17.71 -6.67
C THR A 13 -8.19 17.95 -7.54
N ASN A 14 -7.17 18.58 -6.98
CA ASN A 14 -5.89 18.83 -7.68
C ASN A 14 -4.76 17.97 -7.10
N ILE A 15 -5.07 16.74 -6.71
CA ILE A 15 -4.11 15.82 -6.09
C ILE A 15 -2.94 15.54 -7.03
N PHE A 16 -3.24 15.34 -8.33
CA PHE A 16 -2.21 15.12 -9.34
C PHE A 16 -1.29 16.33 -9.46
N GLY A 17 -1.84 17.54 -9.64
CA GLY A 17 -1.04 18.76 -9.74
C GLY A 17 -0.16 18.98 -8.51
N GLU A 18 -0.67 18.76 -7.31
CA GLU A 18 0.11 18.87 -6.07
C GLU A 18 1.24 17.83 -6.02
N SER A 19 0.99 16.59 -6.50
CA SER A 19 2.01 15.53 -6.54
C SER A 19 3.15 15.83 -7.52
N MET A 20 2.91 16.65 -8.53
CA MET A 20 3.88 17.01 -9.58
C MET A 20 4.84 18.15 -9.17
N VAL A 21 4.63 18.84 -8.05
CA VAL A 21 5.48 19.96 -7.63
C VAL A 21 6.96 19.57 -7.51
N VAL A 22 7.24 18.44 -6.87
CA VAL A 22 8.63 17.95 -6.71
C VAL A 22 9.23 17.55 -8.05
N PHE A 23 8.43 16.96 -8.94
CA PHE A 23 8.83 16.64 -10.31
C PHE A 23 9.25 17.90 -11.08
N HIS A 24 8.41 18.94 -11.11
CA HIS A 24 8.72 20.19 -11.83
C HIS A 24 9.97 20.84 -11.28
N THR A 25 10.10 20.91 -9.95
CA THR A 25 11.29 21.47 -9.30
C THR A 25 12.56 20.70 -9.69
N ALA A 26 12.51 19.38 -9.72
CA ALA A 26 13.66 18.54 -10.11
C ALA A 26 13.96 18.68 -11.62
N ALA A 27 12.93 18.69 -12.46
CA ALA A 27 13.06 18.84 -13.91
C ALA A 27 13.72 20.18 -14.29
N ASP A 28 13.31 21.28 -13.65
CA ASP A 28 13.92 22.60 -13.84
C ASP A 28 15.38 22.60 -13.38
N LEU A 29 15.66 21.98 -12.23
CA LEU A 29 17.01 21.92 -11.65
C LEU A 29 18.03 21.20 -12.55
N ILE A 30 17.61 20.15 -13.23
CA ILE A 30 18.51 19.36 -14.10
C ILE A 30 18.45 19.78 -15.57
N GLY A 31 17.62 20.74 -15.94
CA GLY A 31 17.38 21.12 -17.34
C GLY A 31 16.83 19.97 -18.16
N LEU A 32 15.85 19.24 -17.63
CA LEU A 32 15.24 18.09 -18.32
C LEU A 32 14.74 18.50 -19.71
N ALA A 33 15.07 17.70 -20.73
CA ALA A 33 14.68 17.99 -22.10
C ALA A 33 13.16 18.20 -22.22
N PRO A 34 12.69 19.28 -22.90
CA PRO A 34 11.27 19.64 -22.93
C PRO A 34 10.34 18.53 -23.40
N ARG A 35 10.77 17.72 -24.36
CA ARG A 35 10.00 16.58 -24.84
C ARG A 35 9.84 15.49 -23.78
N ILE A 36 10.91 15.16 -23.05
CA ILE A 36 10.85 14.17 -21.96
C ILE A 36 9.95 14.69 -20.83
N ARG A 37 10.06 16.00 -20.54
CA ARG A 37 9.20 16.63 -19.54
C ARG A 37 7.71 16.47 -19.90
N LEU A 38 7.36 16.73 -21.16
CA LEU A 38 5.98 16.59 -21.64
C LEU A 38 5.45 15.16 -21.51
N GLU A 39 6.28 14.14 -21.88
CA GLU A 39 5.91 12.73 -21.74
C GLU A 39 5.70 12.28 -20.28
N LEU A 40 6.30 12.99 -19.33
CA LEU A 40 6.20 12.68 -17.91
C LEU A 40 5.16 13.52 -17.15
N GLU A 41 4.61 14.56 -17.79
CA GLU A 41 3.58 15.42 -17.20
C GLU A 41 2.17 14.82 -17.27
N GLN A 42 1.96 13.81 -18.11
CA GLN A 42 0.66 13.16 -18.27
C GLN A 42 0.83 11.64 -18.36
N PRO A 43 -0.18 10.87 -17.96
CA PRO A 43 -0.13 9.42 -18.17
C PRO A 43 -0.27 9.06 -19.65
N ASP A 44 0.39 7.96 -20.05
CA ASP A 44 0.28 7.39 -21.41
C ASP A 44 -1.17 6.96 -21.70
N TYR A 45 -1.85 6.34 -20.70
CA TYR A 45 -3.22 5.86 -20.85
C TYR A 45 -4.03 5.98 -19.56
N GLU A 46 -5.29 6.38 -19.71
CA GLU A 46 -6.31 6.40 -18.68
C GLU A 46 -7.49 5.50 -19.05
N HIS A 47 -7.68 4.43 -18.32
CA HIS A 47 -8.78 3.50 -18.57
C HIS A 47 -9.83 3.63 -17.46
N ILE A 48 -11.05 4.01 -17.84
CA ILE A 48 -12.22 4.09 -16.96
C ILE A 48 -13.26 3.09 -17.48
N PHE A 49 -13.71 2.20 -16.59
CA PHE A 49 -14.70 1.19 -16.92
C PHE A 49 -15.57 0.86 -15.72
N TYR A 50 -16.60 0.05 -15.95
CA TYR A 50 -17.50 -0.34 -14.89
C TYR A 50 -17.48 -1.85 -14.68
N VAL A 51 -17.52 -2.23 -13.40
CA VAL A 51 -17.68 -3.61 -12.95
C VAL A 51 -19.11 -3.76 -12.42
N THR A 52 -19.87 -4.67 -13.02
CA THR A 52 -21.24 -4.96 -12.59
C THR A 52 -21.31 -6.37 -12.06
N THR A 53 -21.83 -6.55 -10.85
CA THR A 53 -22.05 -7.87 -10.25
C THR A 53 -23.37 -7.91 -9.50
N GLN A 54 -23.93 -9.09 -9.33
CA GLN A 54 -25.05 -9.31 -8.42
C GLN A 54 -24.49 -9.51 -7.01
N LEU A 55 -25.02 -8.75 -6.06
CA LEU A 55 -24.68 -8.91 -4.65
C LEU A 55 -25.46 -10.09 -4.06
N GLN A 56 -25.01 -10.59 -2.93
CA GLN A 56 -25.71 -11.63 -2.17
C GLN A 56 -26.92 -11.05 -1.44
N ASP A 57 -27.85 -11.93 -1.07
CA ASP A 57 -28.99 -11.55 -0.26
C ASP A 57 -28.55 -10.98 1.10
N ARG A 58 -29.24 -9.93 1.52
CA ARG A 58 -28.98 -9.24 2.79
C ARG A 58 -30.09 -9.54 3.80
N LEU A 59 -29.72 -9.62 5.06
CA LEU A 59 -30.66 -9.63 6.16
C LEU A 59 -30.73 -8.22 6.75
N VAL A 60 -31.91 -7.63 6.72
CA VAL A 60 -32.18 -6.31 7.26
C VAL A 60 -33.06 -6.45 8.50
N PRO A 61 -32.73 -5.82 9.64
CA PRO A 61 -33.58 -5.86 10.83
C PRO A 61 -35.00 -5.45 10.49
N PHE A 62 -35.98 -6.29 10.87
CA PHE A 62 -37.37 -6.07 10.62
C PHE A 62 -38.10 -5.72 11.92
N ARG A 63 -38.56 -4.49 12.03
CA ARG A 63 -39.13 -3.90 13.26
C ARG A 63 -40.40 -3.14 12.93
N GLY A 64 -41.17 -2.75 13.97
CA GLY A 64 -42.38 -1.99 13.88
C GLY A 64 -43.63 -2.86 13.82
N GLU A 65 -44.83 -2.25 13.61
CA GLU A 65 -46.14 -2.94 13.64
C GLU A 65 -46.21 -4.12 12.68
N ALA A 66 -45.62 -3.99 11.49
CA ALA A 66 -45.61 -5.06 10.50
C ALA A 66 -44.80 -6.30 10.94
N ALA A 67 -43.85 -6.15 11.89
CA ALA A 67 -43.07 -7.25 12.42
C ALA A 67 -43.87 -8.09 13.45
N ALA A 68 -44.89 -7.51 14.09
CA ALA A 68 -45.69 -8.20 15.10
C ALA A 68 -46.38 -9.46 14.56
N ALA A 69 -46.73 -9.49 13.28
CA ALA A 69 -47.34 -10.65 12.63
C ALA A 69 -46.39 -11.87 12.61
N TYR A 70 -45.07 -11.65 12.75
CA TYR A 70 -44.02 -12.68 12.65
C TYR A 70 -43.38 -13.03 14.01
N GLU A 71 -43.87 -12.49 15.14
CA GLU A 71 -43.32 -12.76 16.47
C GLU A 71 -43.38 -14.24 16.86
N ARG A 72 -44.33 -15.00 16.30
CA ARG A 72 -44.48 -16.44 16.54
C ARG A 72 -43.65 -17.32 15.58
N LEU A 73 -42.89 -16.72 14.67
CA LEU A 73 -42.01 -17.47 13.78
C LEU A 73 -41.01 -18.30 14.60
N PRO A 74 -40.85 -19.60 14.32
CA PRO A 74 -39.84 -20.41 15.00
C PRO A 74 -38.45 -19.81 14.83
N ALA A 75 -37.67 -19.84 15.89
CA ALA A 75 -36.28 -19.42 15.82
C ALA A 75 -35.52 -20.32 14.85
N SER A 76 -34.90 -19.73 13.84
CA SER A 76 -34.02 -20.46 12.92
C SER A 76 -32.76 -20.89 13.64
N VAL A 77 -32.42 -22.17 13.56
CA VAL A 77 -31.15 -22.70 14.04
C VAL A 77 -30.14 -22.49 12.94
N ILE A 78 -29.15 -21.63 13.19
CA ILE A 78 -28.04 -21.42 12.25
C ILE A 78 -27.09 -22.61 12.36
N PRO A 79 -27.02 -23.48 11.35
CA PRO A 79 -26.25 -24.74 11.46
C PRO A 79 -24.74 -24.49 11.57
N ASN A 80 -24.28 -23.31 11.13
CA ASN A 80 -22.87 -22.92 11.16
C ASN A 80 -22.79 -21.38 11.16
N ARG A 81 -21.83 -20.80 11.90
CA ARG A 81 -21.52 -19.36 11.84
C ARG A 81 -21.22 -18.87 10.43
N ALA A 82 -20.79 -19.77 9.52
CA ALA A 82 -20.59 -19.48 8.11
C ALA A 82 -21.88 -19.21 7.31
N ALA A 83 -23.05 -19.60 7.80
CA ALA A 83 -24.33 -19.40 7.10
C ALA A 83 -24.79 -17.94 7.04
N ILE A 84 -24.35 -17.14 8.02
CA ILE A 84 -24.61 -15.71 8.11
C ILE A 84 -23.30 -14.99 8.38
N THR A 85 -22.94 -14.07 7.50
CA THR A 85 -21.68 -13.31 7.62
C THR A 85 -22.01 -11.87 7.97
N PRO A 86 -21.55 -11.37 9.15
CA PRO A 86 -21.69 -9.96 9.49
C PRO A 86 -20.71 -9.14 8.65
N LEU A 87 -21.19 -8.00 8.11
CA LEU A 87 -20.39 -7.00 7.44
C LEU A 87 -20.03 -5.87 8.42
N PHE A 88 -19.01 -5.11 8.09
CA PHE A 88 -18.52 -3.99 8.89
C PHE A 88 -19.59 -2.93 9.16
N ASN A 89 -20.52 -2.72 8.24
CA ASN A 89 -21.67 -1.79 8.36
C ASN A 89 -22.85 -2.36 9.16
N GLY A 90 -22.69 -3.51 9.81
CA GLY A 90 -23.72 -4.18 10.61
C GLY A 90 -24.77 -4.94 9.81
N LYS A 91 -24.70 -4.93 8.48
CA LYS A 91 -25.56 -5.77 7.64
C LYS A 91 -25.10 -7.22 7.73
N LEU A 92 -26.06 -8.14 7.60
CA LEU A 92 -25.81 -9.57 7.59
C LEU A 92 -26.04 -10.12 6.18
N ILE A 93 -25.11 -10.95 5.71
CA ILE A 93 -25.25 -11.68 4.45
C ILE A 93 -25.80 -13.07 4.76
N LEU A 94 -26.85 -13.46 4.03
CA LEU A 94 -27.41 -14.80 4.06
C LEU A 94 -26.83 -15.61 2.90
N ARG A 95 -26.15 -16.69 3.21
CA ARG A 95 -25.61 -17.59 2.19
C ARG A 95 -26.70 -18.50 1.63
N PRO A 96 -26.75 -18.74 0.31
CA PRO A 96 -27.75 -19.62 -0.31
C PRO A 96 -27.81 -21.02 0.28
N GLU A 97 -26.66 -21.55 0.75
CA GLU A 97 -26.57 -22.87 1.39
C GLU A 97 -27.36 -22.93 2.70
N ALA A 98 -27.46 -21.83 3.42
CA ALA A 98 -28.21 -21.74 4.66
C ALA A 98 -29.72 -21.95 4.45
N LEU A 99 -30.25 -21.41 3.37
CA LEU A 99 -31.64 -21.62 2.98
C LEU A 99 -31.96 -23.07 2.57
N ARG A 100 -30.96 -23.75 1.98
CA ARG A 100 -31.12 -25.15 1.53
C ARG A 100 -31.01 -26.17 2.67
N SER A 101 -30.45 -25.80 3.79
CA SER A 101 -30.23 -26.71 4.93
C SER A 101 -31.51 -27.12 5.65
N GLY A 102 -32.66 -26.49 5.37
CA GLY A 102 -33.91 -26.69 6.07
C GLY A 102 -33.91 -26.21 7.53
N SER A 103 -32.81 -25.64 8.01
CA SER A 103 -32.64 -25.16 9.38
C SER A 103 -33.11 -23.72 9.55
N ILE A 104 -33.37 -23.01 8.45
CA ILE A 104 -33.87 -21.64 8.44
C ILE A 104 -35.32 -21.63 8.04
N HIS A 105 -36.19 -21.20 8.95
CA HIS A 105 -37.62 -21.03 8.70
C HIS A 105 -37.85 -19.65 8.08
N VAL A 106 -38.29 -19.64 6.83
CA VAL A 106 -38.62 -18.42 6.08
C VAL A 106 -40.14 -18.35 5.89
N GLN A 107 -40.73 -17.22 6.28
CA GLN A 107 -42.13 -16.92 5.99
C GLN A 107 -42.21 -15.51 5.39
N ASP A 108 -42.74 -15.38 4.18
CA ASP A 108 -42.90 -14.11 3.44
C ASP A 108 -41.59 -13.30 3.37
N GLY A 109 -40.42 -13.99 3.22
CA GLY A 109 -39.12 -13.38 3.22
C GLY A 109 -38.63 -12.89 4.57
N VAL A 110 -39.27 -13.27 5.67
CA VAL A 110 -38.88 -12.95 7.05
C VAL A 110 -38.30 -14.18 7.72
N ILE A 111 -37.23 -14.01 8.48
CA ILE A 111 -36.63 -15.04 9.31
C ILE A 111 -36.44 -14.54 10.75
N ARG A 112 -36.43 -15.44 11.70
CA ARG A 112 -36.10 -15.15 13.09
C ARG A 112 -34.75 -15.76 13.44
N LEU A 113 -33.80 -14.93 13.87
CA LEU A 113 -32.43 -15.36 14.25
C LEU A 113 -32.32 -15.43 15.77
N GLY A 114 -32.70 -16.56 16.38
CA GLY A 114 -32.61 -16.77 17.82
C GLY A 114 -33.10 -15.56 18.63
N ASP A 115 -32.29 -15.09 19.56
CA ASP A 115 -32.59 -13.91 20.39
C ASP A 115 -32.28 -12.57 19.68
N GLN A 116 -31.69 -12.60 18.48
CA GLN A 116 -31.35 -11.38 17.72
C GLN A 116 -32.57 -10.72 17.06
N GLY A 117 -33.71 -11.41 17.01
CA GLY A 117 -34.97 -10.89 16.51
C GLY A 117 -35.29 -11.26 15.07
N LEU A 118 -36.21 -10.47 14.48
CA LEU A 118 -36.71 -10.68 13.12
C LEU A 118 -35.90 -9.92 12.10
N TYR A 119 -35.63 -10.57 10.99
CA TYR A 119 -34.96 -10.00 9.83
C TYR A 119 -35.75 -10.27 8.55
N ARG A 120 -35.73 -9.31 7.65
CA ARG A 120 -36.26 -9.49 6.29
C ARG A 120 -35.14 -9.83 5.35
N ILE A 121 -35.32 -10.82 4.50
CA ILE A 121 -34.42 -11.14 3.40
C ILE A 121 -34.63 -10.10 2.32
N GLN A 122 -33.64 -9.30 2.03
CA GLN A 122 -33.58 -8.41 0.88
C GLN A 122 -32.78 -9.10 -0.22
N PRO A 123 -33.40 -9.42 -1.38
CA PRO A 123 -32.68 -10.02 -2.49
C PRO A 123 -31.47 -9.16 -2.90
N GLY A 124 -30.39 -9.84 -3.29
CA GLY A 124 -29.18 -9.16 -3.75
C GLY A 124 -29.42 -8.43 -5.07
N GLU A 125 -29.17 -7.15 -5.06
CA GLU A 125 -29.32 -6.26 -6.22
C GLU A 125 -28.08 -6.32 -7.12
N PHE A 126 -28.24 -5.91 -8.38
CA PHE A 126 -27.10 -5.65 -9.24
C PHE A 126 -26.42 -4.35 -8.82
N ALA A 127 -25.14 -4.43 -8.46
CA ALA A 127 -24.31 -3.27 -8.17
C ALA A 127 -23.34 -2.99 -9.33
N ARG A 128 -23.08 -1.71 -9.56
CA ARG A 128 -22.19 -1.22 -10.60
C ARG A 128 -21.14 -0.31 -9.98
N PHE A 129 -19.87 -0.72 -10.07
CA PHE A 129 -18.74 0.00 -9.49
C PHE A 129 -17.90 0.65 -10.58
N LYS A 130 -17.51 1.92 -10.39
CA LYS A 130 -16.56 2.61 -11.26
C LYS A 130 -15.16 2.10 -10.98
N ALA A 131 -14.44 1.77 -12.02
CA ALA A 131 -13.13 1.15 -11.95
C ALA A 131 -12.14 1.87 -12.87
N TYR A 132 -10.86 1.81 -12.52
CA TYR A 132 -9.80 2.58 -13.17
C TYR A 132 -8.54 1.75 -13.35
N ARG A 133 -7.79 2.04 -14.41
CA ARG A 133 -6.37 1.72 -14.55
C ARG A 133 -5.68 2.86 -15.27
N VAL A 134 -4.70 3.47 -14.62
CA VAL A 134 -3.84 4.50 -15.19
C VAL A 134 -2.47 3.90 -15.43
N GLN A 135 -1.96 4.05 -16.64
CA GLN A 135 -0.63 3.66 -17.08
C GLN A 135 0.12 4.95 -17.37
N HIS A 136 1.08 5.32 -16.51
CA HIS A 136 1.68 6.64 -16.54
C HIS A 136 2.85 6.73 -17.53
N ASN A 137 3.84 5.86 -17.39
CA ASN A 137 5.02 5.88 -18.27
C ASN A 137 5.71 4.52 -18.30
N GLN A 138 6.18 4.08 -19.47
CA GLN A 138 6.82 2.78 -19.69
C GLN A 138 8.26 2.87 -20.20
N ALA A 139 8.88 4.04 -20.21
CA ALA A 139 10.24 4.21 -20.76
C ALA A 139 11.25 3.20 -20.18
N ARG A 140 11.11 2.81 -18.91
CA ARG A 140 11.99 1.86 -18.25
C ARG A 140 11.50 0.40 -18.27
N GLY A 141 10.37 0.11 -18.91
CA GLY A 141 9.80 -1.24 -19.00
C GLY A 141 8.31 -1.28 -18.67
N PRO A 142 7.74 -2.48 -18.45
CA PRO A 142 6.31 -2.66 -18.25
C PRO A 142 5.75 -1.79 -17.14
N TYR A 143 4.52 -1.29 -17.32
CA TYR A 143 3.81 -0.55 -16.28
C TYR A 143 3.67 -1.40 -15.00
N LYS A 144 3.85 -0.80 -13.85
CA LYS A 144 3.79 -1.49 -12.55
C LYS A 144 3.09 -0.65 -11.51
N GLY A 145 2.11 -1.26 -10.81
CA GLY A 145 1.47 -0.55 -9.70
C GLY A 145 0.33 -1.29 -9.04
N GLY A 146 -0.04 -0.83 -7.84
CA GLY A 146 -1.04 -1.45 -7.01
C GLY A 146 -2.47 -1.25 -7.48
N LEU A 147 -3.37 -2.10 -6.99
CA LEU A 147 -4.82 -1.99 -7.14
C LEU A 147 -5.44 -1.61 -5.79
N ARG A 148 -6.12 -0.48 -5.73
CA ARG A 148 -6.78 0.03 -4.52
C ARG A 148 -8.28 -0.14 -4.62
N PHE A 149 -8.88 -0.80 -3.62
CA PHE A 149 -10.33 -0.84 -3.43
C PHE A 149 -10.69 0.09 -2.28
N HIS A 150 -11.23 1.27 -2.60
CA HIS A 150 -11.57 2.27 -1.59
C HIS A 150 -12.62 3.25 -2.13
N LYS A 151 -13.54 3.70 -1.27
CA LYS A 151 -14.63 4.60 -1.67
C LYS A 151 -14.17 5.99 -2.13
N ALA A 152 -13.00 6.43 -1.70
CA ALA A 152 -12.45 7.74 -2.03
C ALA A 152 -11.53 7.75 -3.26
N VAL A 153 -11.43 6.65 -4.05
CA VAL A 153 -10.60 6.67 -5.26
C VAL A 153 -11.26 7.47 -6.37
N SER A 154 -10.42 8.21 -7.10
CA SER A 154 -10.78 9.01 -8.26
C SER A 154 -9.74 8.83 -9.37
N LEU A 155 -10.02 9.34 -10.56
CA LEU A 155 -9.05 9.36 -11.66
C LEU A 155 -7.84 10.21 -11.29
N ASP A 156 -8.05 11.41 -10.77
CA ASP A 156 -7.01 12.35 -10.34
C ASP A 156 -6.07 11.72 -9.29
N LEU A 157 -6.62 11.02 -8.29
CA LEU A 157 -5.81 10.26 -7.33
C LEU A 157 -5.00 9.16 -8.02
N PHE A 158 -5.56 8.44 -8.99
CA PHE A 158 -4.81 7.40 -9.67
C PHE A 158 -3.76 7.94 -10.63
N ASN A 159 -3.95 9.11 -11.23
CA ASN A 159 -2.92 9.82 -11.99
C ASN A 159 -1.72 10.14 -11.10
N ALA A 160 -1.96 10.76 -9.93
CA ALA A 160 -0.92 11.04 -8.95
C ALA A 160 -0.15 9.78 -8.53
N LEU A 161 -0.87 8.74 -8.13
CA LEU A 161 -0.26 7.50 -7.66
C LEU A 161 0.45 6.70 -8.78
N ALA A 162 0.03 6.81 -10.03
CA ALA A 162 0.69 6.18 -11.17
C ALA A 162 2.00 6.89 -11.51
N ALA A 163 2.03 8.23 -11.45
CA ALA A 163 3.24 9.02 -11.58
C ALA A 163 4.25 8.69 -10.46
N GLU A 164 3.79 8.66 -9.20
CA GLU A 164 4.63 8.23 -8.06
C GLU A 164 5.24 6.84 -8.28
N MET A 165 4.50 5.91 -8.89
CA MET A 165 5.04 4.59 -9.21
C MET A 165 6.16 4.67 -10.26
N THR A 166 6.05 5.52 -11.28
CA THR A 166 7.13 5.75 -12.26
C THR A 166 8.41 6.23 -11.56
N TRP A 167 8.29 7.20 -10.66
CA TRP A 167 9.44 7.69 -9.90
C TRP A 167 10.02 6.62 -8.97
N LYS A 168 9.17 5.91 -8.27
CA LYS A 168 9.56 4.87 -7.31
C LYS A 168 10.28 3.71 -7.98
N THR A 169 9.82 3.23 -9.12
CA THR A 169 10.50 2.16 -9.87
C THR A 169 11.85 2.62 -10.43
N ALA A 170 11.94 3.88 -10.87
CA ALA A 170 13.18 4.46 -11.31
C ALA A 170 14.20 4.61 -10.16
N ILE A 171 13.77 5.06 -8.97
CA ILE A 171 14.62 5.17 -7.78
C ILE A 171 15.08 3.79 -7.29
N ALA A 172 14.18 2.81 -7.29
CA ALA A 172 14.50 1.43 -6.93
C ALA A 172 15.44 0.74 -7.93
N ASP A 173 15.66 1.37 -9.09
CA ASP A 173 16.43 0.83 -10.21
C ASP A 173 15.93 -0.52 -10.71
N VAL A 174 14.62 -0.63 -10.82
CA VAL A 174 13.95 -1.80 -11.41
C VAL A 174 13.42 -1.46 -12.80
N PRO A 175 13.44 -2.42 -13.77
CA PRO A 175 13.04 -2.18 -15.15
C PRO A 175 11.51 -2.20 -15.29
N PHE A 176 10.87 -1.26 -14.62
CA PHE A 176 9.44 -1.04 -14.67
C PHE A 176 9.11 0.44 -14.87
N GLY A 177 8.00 0.68 -15.53
CA GLY A 177 7.32 1.95 -15.53
C GLY A 177 6.38 2.12 -14.34
N GLY A 178 5.38 2.99 -14.46
CA GLY A 178 4.41 3.28 -13.41
C GLY A 178 2.96 3.11 -13.84
N ALA A 179 2.17 2.49 -13.00
CA ALA A 179 0.73 2.40 -13.14
C ALA A 179 0.02 2.41 -11.78
N LYS A 180 -1.27 2.69 -11.79
CA LYS A 180 -2.15 2.56 -10.64
C LYS A 180 -3.58 2.28 -11.08
N GLY A 181 -4.36 1.62 -10.23
CA GLY A 181 -5.76 1.38 -10.54
C GLY A 181 -6.55 0.87 -9.36
N GLY A 182 -7.79 0.47 -9.63
CA GLY A 182 -8.66 -0.09 -8.60
C GLY A 182 -10.13 0.18 -8.83
N ILE A 183 -10.91 0.05 -7.76
CA ILE A 183 -12.37 0.14 -7.80
C ILE A 183 -12.86 1.08 -6.71
N ARG A 184 -13.80 1.96 -7.06
CA ARG A 184 -14.48 2.86 -6.12
C ARG A 184 -15.53 2.08 -5.33
N MET A 185 -15.12 1.49 -4.20
CA MET A 185 -15.97 0.72 -3.30
C MET A 185 -15.32 0.60 -1.91
N ASP A 186 -16.09 0.31 -0.90
CA ASP A 186 -15.54 -0.10 0.41
C ASP A 186 -15.53 -1.62 0.51
N PRO A 187 -14.36 -2.29 0.48
CA PRO A 187 -14.30 -3.75 0.52
C PRO A 187 -14.88 -4.34 1.81
N ARG A 188 -14.96 -3.57 2.90
CA ARG A 188 -15.52 -4.01 4.19
C ARG A 188 -17.04 -4.14 4.17
N GLU A 189 -17.71 -3.57 3.18
CA GLU A 189 -19.14 -3.65 2.97
C GLU A 189 -19.57 -4.86 2.11
N HIS A 190 -18.60 -5.70 1.74
CA HIS A 190 -18.81 -6.86 0.85
C HIS A 190 -18.29 -8.15 1.50
N SER A 191 -18.92 -9.25 1.18
CA SER A 191 -18.43 -10.56 1.56
C SER A 191 -17.21 -10.96 0.74
N LYS A 192 -16.52 -11.99 1.18
CA LYS A 192 -15.39 -12.57 0.44
C LYS A 192 -15.80 -13.02 -0.96
N GLU A 193 -16.96 -13.66 -1.09
CA GLU A 193 -17.51 -14.16 -2.35
C GLU A 193 -17.87 -13.01 -3.30
N GLU A 194 -18.41 -11.92 -2.76
CA GLU A 194 -18.68 -10.71 -3.53
C GLU A 194 -17.39 -10.04 -4.00
N LEU A 195 -16.41 -9.91 -3.11
CA LEU A 195 -15.08 -9.37 -3.45
C LEU A 195 -14.40 -10.22 -4.52
N GLU A 196 -14.53 -11.55 -4.45
CA GLU A 196 -14.04 -12.45 -5.48
C GLU A 196 -14.73 -12.19 -6.82
N SER A 197 -16.07 -12.17 -6.84
CA SER A 197 -16.84 -11.90 -8.06
C SER A 197 -16.49 -10.53 -8.68
N ILE A 198 -16.38 -9.48 -7.86
CA ILE A 198 -15.99 -8.14 -8.30
C ILE A 198 -14.57 -8.17 -8.90
N SER A 199 -13.62 -8.83 -8.22
CA SER A 199 -12.23 -8.93 -8.66
C SER A 199 -12.08 -9.70 -9.98
N LEU A 200 -12.81 -10.81 -10.15
CA LEU A 200 -12.83 -11.57 -11.40
C LEU A 200 -13.36 -10.73 -12.57
N ARG A 201 -14.45 -9.99 -12.35
CA ARG A 201 -15.02 -9.10 -13.38
C ARG A 201 -14.13 -7.92 -13.69
N TYR A 202 -13.43 -7.38 -12.69
CA TYR A 202 -12.41 -6.35 -12.90
C TYR A 202 -11.30 -6.88 -13.80
N MET A 203 -10.74 -8.05 -13.50
CA MET A 203 -9.69 -8.66 -14.32
C MET A 203 -10.19 -9.01 -15.73
N TYR A 204 -11.42 -9.50 -15.87
CA TYR A 204 -12.00 -9.77 -17.19
C TYR A 204 -12.01 -8.53 -18.09
N ARG A 205 -12.33 -7.34 -17.52
CA ARG A 205 -12.30 -6.07 -18.26
C ARG A 205 -10.87 -5.61 -18.53
N LEU A 206 -9.95 -5.88 -17.61
CA LEU A 206 -8.56 -5.44 -17.68
C LEU A 206 -7.68 -6.35 -18.55
N LYS A 207 -8.05 -7.62 -18.76
CA LYS A 207 -7.23 -8.66 -19.40
C LYS A 207 -6.62 -8.24 -20.75
N GLN A 208 -7.31 -7.40 -21.52
CA GLN A 208 -6.83 -6.93 -22.83
C GLN A 208 -5.84 -5.75 -22.74
N LEU A 209 -5.75 -5.10 -21.58
CA LEU A 209 -4.96 -3.89 -21.36
C LEU A 209 -3.64 -4.19 -20.62
N ILE A 210 -3.52 -5.39 -20.05
CA ILE A 210 -2.38 -5.77 -19.23
C ILE A 210 -1.73 -7.07 -19.71
N GLY A 211 -0.55 -7.33 -19.23
CA GLY A 211 0.19 -8.56 -19.55
C GLY A 211 1.47 -8.67 -18.74
N PRO A 212 2.07 -9.87 -18.63
CA PRO A 212 3.30 -10.07 -17.87
C PRO A 212 4.49 -9.24 -18.34
N ASN A 213 4.41 -8.66 -19.57
CA ASN A 213 5.42 -7.78 -20.15
C ASN A 213 4.85 -6.40 -20.52
N VAL A 214 3.60 -6.10 -20.14
CA VAL A 214 2.90 -4.86 -20.50
C VAL A 214 2.58 -4.05 -19.25
N ASP A 215 1.81 -4.65 -18.34
CA ASP A 215 1.37 -3.99 -17.11
C ASP A 215 1.09 -5.03 -16.04
N ILE A 216 1.68 -4.85 -14.86
CA ILE A 216 1.72 -5.85 -13.79
C ILE A 216 1.10 -5.27 -12.51
N PRO A 217 -0.17 -5.58 -12.21
CA PRO A 217 -0.82 -5.20 -10.96
C PRO A 217 -0.16 -5.83 -9.72
N ALA A 218 -0.36 -5.15 -8.58
CA ALA A 218 0.08 -5.60 -7.26
C ALA A 218 -0.97 -5.24 -6.20
N PRO A 219 -0.88 -5.74 -4.96
CA PRO A 219 -1.76 -5.31 -3.88
C PRO A 219 -1.52 -3.85 -3.49
N ASP A 220 -2.60 -3.19 -3.03
CA ASP A 220 -2.61 -1.88 -2.38
C ASP A 220 -3.72 -1.84 -1.33
N VAL A 221 -4.13 -0.68 -0.84
CA VAL A 221 -5.22 -0.53 0.13
C VAL A 221 -6.48 -1.27 -0.33
N GLY A 222 -7.05 -2.10 0.54
CA GLY A 222 -8.28 -2.85 0.27
C GLY A 222 -8.09 -4.10 -0.61
N THR A 223 -6.86 -4.45 -1.00
CA THR A 223 -6.53 -5.68 -1.71
C THR A 223 -5.37 -6.42 -1.04
N ASN A 224 -5.23 -7.72 -1.33
CA ASN A 224 -4.26 -8.59 -0.68
C ASN A 224 -3.83 -9.73 -1.62
N ALA A 225 -3.04 -10.68 -1.11
CA ALA A 225 -2.57 -11.85 -1.86
C ALA A 225 -3.71 -12.73 -2.40
N GLU A 226 -4.84 -12.80 -1.71
CA GLU A 226 -6.01 -13.56 -2.15
C GLU A 226 -6.68 -12.91 -3.36
N VAL A 227 -6.83 -11.59 -3.36
CA VAL A 227 -7.29 -10.82 -4.53
C VAL A 227 -6.36 -11.08 -5.71
N MET A 228 -5.03 -11.07 -5.50
CA MET A 228 -4.05 -11.36 -6.57
C MET A 228 -4.22 -12.79 -7.11
N ALA A 229 -4.54 -13.76 -6.27
CA ALA A 229 -4.83 -15.12 -6.69
C ALA A 229 -6.08 -15.20 -7.59
N TRP A 230 -7.15 -14.47 -7.25
CA TRP A 230 -8.36 -14.40 -8.08
C TRP A 230 -8.07 -13.74 -9.43
N LEU A 231 -7.28 -12.66 -9.44
CA LEU A 231 -6.89 -11.99 -10.68
C LEU A 231 -6.05 -12.90 -11.58
N LEU A 232 -5.07 -13.62 -11.02
CA LEU A 232 -4.27 -14.60 -11.77
C LEU A 232 -5.15 -15.71 -12.35
N ARG A 233 -6.09 -16.24 -11.56
CA ARG A 233 -7.04 -17.27 -12.02
C ARG A 233 -7.84 -16.77 -13.20
N GLN A 234 -8.44 -15.60 -13.12
CA GLN A 234 -9.27 -15.02 -14.19
C GLN A 234 -8.46 -14.70 -15.44
N TYR A 235 -7.23 -14.19 -15.28
CA TYR A 235 -6.36 -13.90 -16.42
C TYR A 235 -5.99 -15.19 -17.17
N SER A 236 -5.70 -16.25 -16.45
CA SER A 236 -5.28 -17.54 -16.98
C SER A 236 -6.45 -18.45 -17.39
N ASP A 237 -7.69 -17.99 -17.24
CA ASP A 237 -8.87 -18.77 -17.60
C ASP A 237 -8.95 -18.97 -19.11
N GLY A 238 -9.16 -20.23 -19.52
CA GLY A 238 -9.16 -20.65 -20.93
C GLY A 238 -7.77 -20.84 -21.56
N GLU A 239 -6.68 -20.52 -20.86
CA GLU A 239 -5.32 -20.63 -21.38
C GLU A 239 -4.70 -22.01 -21.09
N ARG A 240 -3.97 -22.57 -22.06
CA ARG A 240 -3.30 -23.88 -21.90
C ARG A 240 -2.04 -23.78 -21.04
N GLU A 241 -1.29 -22.68 -21.13
CA GLU A 241 0.00 -22.47 -20.47
C GLU A 241 -0.11 -21.55 -19.26
N ARG A 242 -0.95 -21.93 -18.29
CA ARG A 242 -1.25 -21.10 -17.11
C ARG A 242 -0.01 -20.67 -16.31
N HIS A 243 1.05 -21.48 -16.31
CA HIS A 243 2.27 -21.14 -15.55
C HIS A 243 3.04 -19.98 -16.18
N ASN A 244 2.93 -19.75 -17.48
CA ASN A 244 3.57 -18.61 -18.14
C ASN A 244 2.93 -17.29 -17.74
N HIS A 245 1.74 -17.34 -17.14
CA HIS A 245 1.00 -16.15 -16.71
C HIS A 245 1.25 -15.75 -15.26
N ARG A 246 2.04 -16.53 -14.48
CA ARG A 246 2.29 -16.21 -13.07
C ARG A 246 2.86 -14.81 -12.84
N GLY A 247 3.60 -14.28 -13.81
CA GLY A 247 4.15 -12.91 -13.77
C GLY A 247 3.14 -11.78 -14.03
N ILE A 248 1.84 -12.08 -14.30
CA ILE A 248 0.82 -11.06 -14.56
C ILE A 248 0.53 -10.17 -13.36
N VAL A 249 0.65 -10.69 -12.15
CA VAL A 249 0.47 -9.97 -10.89
C VAL A 249 1.60 -10.31 -9.93
N THR A 250 1.90 -9.40 -9.01
CA THR A 250 2.84 -9.65 -7.90
C THR A 250 2.16 -9.45 -6.55
N GLY A 251 2.81 -9.92 -5.48
CA GLY A 251 2.21 -9.93 -4.14
C GLY A 251 1.28 -11.12 -3.92
N LYS A 252 1.50 -12.21 -4.66
CA LYS A 252 0.80 -13.48 -4.50
C LYS A 252 1.25 -14.22 -3.24
N ASP A 253 0.47 -15.21 -2.84
CA ASP A 253 0.90 -16.23 -1.89
C ASP A 253 2.10 -17.02 -2.46
N VAL A 254 3.07 -17.38 -1.61
CA VAL A 254 4.28 -18.10 -2.01
C VAL A 254 3.94 -19.41 -2.72
N ARG A 255 2.89 -20.12 -2.27
CA ARG A 255 2.42 -21.38 -2.86
C ARG A 255 1.98 -21.29 -4.32
N ILE A 256 1.65 -20.10 -4.79
CA ILE A 256 1.21 -19.84 -6.18
C ILE A 256 2.17 -18.95 -6.96
N GLY A 257 3.43 -18.87 -6.53
CA GLY A 257 4.49 -18.12 -7.19
C GLY A 257 4.74 -16.72 -6.62
N GLY A 258 4.32 -16.46 -5.38
CA GLY A 258 4.77 -15.30 -4.61
C GLY A 258 6.24 -15.46 -4.19
N SER A 259 6.90 -14.35 -3.83
CA SER A 259 8.28 -14.38 -3.34
C SER A 259 8.32 -14.46 -1.83
N GLU A 260 9.21 -15.29 -1.29
CA GLU A 260 9.57 -15.21 0.12
C GLU A 260 10.09 -13.81 0.46
N GLY A 261 10.00 -13.42 1.74
CA GLY A 261 10.40 -12.09 2.21
C GLY A 261 9.50 -10.94 1.77
N ARG A 262 8.57 -11.12 0.81
CA ARG A 262 7.73 -10.03 0.27
C ARG A 262 6.86 -9.35 1.33
N ALA A 263 6.34 -10.10 2.28
CA ALA A 263 5.46 -9.57 3.33
C ALA A 263 6.16 -8.52 4.21
N LYS A 264 7.45 -8.71 4.49
CA LYS A 264 8.26 -7.80 5.32
C LYS A 264 9.13 -6.84 4.50
N ALA A 265 9.14 -6.94 3.16
CA ALA A 265 10.08 -6.25 2.29
C ALA A 265 10.11 -4.73 2.46
N THR A 266 8.98 -4.09 2.70
CA THR A 266 8.91 -2.63 2.90
C THR A 266 9.60 -2.23 4.19
N GLY A 267 9.28 -2.88 5.31
CA GLY A 267 9.96 -2.62 6.59
C GLY A 267 11.44 -3.01 6.57
N GLN A 268 11.79 -4.09 5.85
CA GLN A 268 13.18 -4.52 5.67
C GLN A 268 13.99 -3.47 4.88
N GLY A 269 13.43 -2.93 3.80
CA GLY A 269 14.07 -1.87 3.02
C GLY A 269 14.28 -0.60 3.84
N LEU A 270 13.29 -0.21 4.65
CA LEU A 270 13.41 0.93 5.55
C LEU A 270 14.53 0.73 6.59
N ALA A 271 14.61 -0.47 7.18
CA ALA A 271 15.67 -0.80 8.14
C ALA A 271 17.05 -0.73 7.49
N TYR A 272 17.22 -1.18 6.24
CA TYR A 272 18.49 -1.04 5.51
C TYR A 272 18.84 0.42 5.20
N CYS A 273 17.87 1.28 4.91
CA CYS A 273 18.14 2.72 4.78
C CYS A 273 18.61 3.34 6.09
N ILE A 274 17.98 2.98 7.21
CA ILE A 274 18.34 3.45 8.56
C ILE A 274 19.76 2.96 8.91
N GLU A 275 20.05 1.68 8.72
CA GLU A 275 21.38 1.11 8.96
C GLU A 275 22.45 1.82 8.14
N GLU A 276 22.19 2.09 6.86
CA GLU A 276 23.12 2.81 5.98
C GLU A 276 23.32 4.27 6.43
N TRP A 277 22.24 4.94 6.92
CA TRP A 277 22.35 6.29 7.49
C TRP A 277 23.29 6.34 8.68
N TYR A 278 23.21 5.34 9.59
CA TYR A 278 24.11 5.20 10.73
C TYR A 278 25.54 4.89 10.29
N ALA A 279 25.71 3.95 9.37
CA ALA A 279 27.02 3.55 8.85
C ALA A 279 27.79 4.72 8.21
N GLN A 280 27.12 5.55 7.40
CA GLN A 280 27.74 6.72 6.76
C GLN A 280 28.21 7.78 7.78
N ARG A 281 27.70 7.77 8.99
CA ARG A 281 28.07 8.68 10.08
C ARG A 281 29.03 8.07 11.08
N GLY A 282 29.42 6.81 10.88
CA GLY A 282 30.26 6.07 11.82
C GLY A 282 29.59 5.83 13.18
N LEU A 283 28.26 5.83 13.22
CA LEU A 283 27.48 5.64 14.43
C LEU A 283 26.97 4.19 14.51
N PRO A 284 26.93 3.57 15.70
CA PRO A 284 26.34 2.26 15.88
C PRO A 284 24.79 2.37 15.86
N LEU A 285 24.11 1.51 15.08
CA LEU A 285 22.67 1.35 15.14
C LEU A 285 22.24 0.61 16.41
N ALA A 286 23.09 -0.31 16.90
CA ALA A 286 22.84 -1.03 18.14
C ALA A 286 22.74 -0.06 19.32
N GLY A 287 21.66 -0.18 20.10
CA GLY A 287 21.32 0.70 21.22
C GLY A 287 20.59 1.99 20.81
N ALA A 288 20.49 2.34 19.54
CA ALA A 288 19.68 3.47 19.10
C ALA A 288 18.21 3.28 19.49
N ARG A 289 17.58 4.34 19.98
CA ARG A 289 16.17 4.34 20.39
C ARG A 289 15.29 4.83 19.25
N PHE A 290 14.17 4.15 19.03
CA PHE A 290 13.25 4.57 17.99
C PHE A 290 11.79 4.52 18.43
N ILE A 291 10.98 5.36 17.78
CA ILE A 291 9.52 5.41 17.93
C ILE A 291 8.86 5.11 16.59
N VAL A 292 7.69 4.44 16.63
CA VAL A 292 6.95 4.03 15.42
C VAL A 292 5.50 4.48 15.51
N GLN A 293 5.06 5.27 14.54
CA GLN A 293 3.66 5.61 14.34
C GLN A 293 3.07 4.67 13.29
N GLY A 294 2.09 3.86 13.70
CA GLY A 294 1.49 2.81 12.89
C GLY A 294 2.15 1.45 13.09
N PHE A 295 1.37 0.48 13.62
CA PHE A 295 1.86 -0.88 13.88
C PHE A 295 1.23 -1.91 12.93
N GLY A 296 0.98 -1.49 11.69
CA GLY A 296 0.57 -2.34 10.57
C GLY A 296 1.75 -3.06 9.91
N ASN A 297 1.55 -3.54 8.67
CA ASN A 297 2.54 -4.36 7.95
C ASN A 297 3.95 -3.74 7.89
N VAL A 298 4.05 -2.43 7.65
CA VAL A 298 5.35 -1.75 7.53
C VAL A 298 5.96 -1.49 8.89
N GLY A 299 5.19 -0.86 9.80
CA GLY A 299 5.70 -0.48 11.12
C GLY A 299 6.08 -1.67 11.97
N SER A 300 5.26 -2.73 12.04
CA SER A 300 5.58 -3.93 12.82
C SER A 300 6.80 -4.67 12.26
N ALA A 301 6.90 -4.80 10.91
CA ALA A 301 8.06 -5.43 10.27
C ALA A 301 9.35 -4.63 10.51
N ALA A 302 9.31 -3.30 10.32
CA ALA A 302 10.47 -2.44 10.59
C ALA A 302 10.90 -2.53 12.06
N THR A 303 9.95 -2.53 12.99
CA THR A 303 10.20 -2.66 14.43
C THR A 303 10.91 -3.97 14.76
N GLU A 304 10.37 -5.10 14.30
CA GLU A 304 10.97 -6.42 14.51
C GLU A 304 12.41 -6.48 13.98
N ILE A 305 12.63 -5.95 12.76
CA ILE A 305 13.92 -6.01 12.09
C ILE A 305 14.95 -5.11 12.77
N LEU A 306 14.59 -3.87 13.10
CA LEU A 306 15.48 -2.95 13.81
C LEU A 306 15.87 -3.48 15.20
N CYS A 307 14.94 -4.10 15.92
CA CYS A 307 15.26 -4.74 17.20
C CYS A 307 16.23 -5.92 17.04
N ARG A 308 16.10 -6.73 15.98
CA ARG A 308 17.08 -7.77 15.64
C ARG A 308 18.46 -7.19 15.30
N MET A 309 18.52 -5.97 14.74
CA MET A 309 19.77 -5.24 14.49
C MET A 309 20.33 -4.55 15.75
N GLY A 310 19.67 -4.71 16.91
CA GLY A 310 20.12 -4.21 18.20
C GLY A 310 19.59 -2.83 18.59
N ALA A 311 18.72 -2.20 17.78
CA ALA A 311 18.04 -0.96 18.16
C ALA A 311 16.89 -1.24 19.16
N ARG A 312 16.43 -0.23 19.90
CA ARG A 312 15.39 -0.35 20.92
C ARG A 312 14.13 0.44 20.56
N CYS A 313 13.00 -0.25 20.45
CA CYS A 313 11.70 0.39 20.31
C CYS A 313 11.25 0.97 21.65
N VAL A 314 11.14 2.28 21.78
CA VAL A 314 10.74 2.92 23.03
C VAL A 314 9.29 3.40 23.05
N ALA A 315 8.67 3.65 21.88
CA ALA A 315 7.25 3.96 21.83
C ALA A 315 6.62 3.47 20.52
N VAL A 316 5.35 3.10 20.62
CA VAL A 316 4.51 2.72 19.47
C VAL A 316 3.16 3.42 19.58
N GLN A 317 2.69 3.97 18.47
CA GLN A 317 1.35 4.57 18.34
C GLN A 317 0.59 3.92 17.19
N ASP A 318 -0.71 3.69 17.39
CA ASP A 318 -1.63 3.35 16.30
C ASP A 318 -2.92 4.18 16.34
N ALA A 319 -3.95 3.74 15.62
CA ALA A 319 -5.22 4.46 15.56
C ALA A 319 -5.96 4.53 16.91
N ASP A 320 -5.76 3.56 17.80
CA ASP A 320 -6.52 3.42 19.03
C ASP A 320 -5.74 3.88 20.30
N GLY A 321 -4.39 3.99 20.22
CA GLY A 321 -3.60 4.39 21.37
C GLY A 321 -2.12 4.57 21.12
N ALA A 322 -1.40 4.97 22.18
CA ALA A 322 0.06 5.06 22.20
C ALA A 322 0.62 4.48 23.51
N ILE A 323 1.74 3.77 23.39
CA ILE A 323 2.45 3.13 24.50
C ILE A 323 3.93 3.53 24.47
N HIS A 324 4.54 3.60 25.66
CA HIS A 324 5.94 4.00 25.84
C HIS A 324 6.60 3.20 26.97
N ASP A 325 7.83 2.76 26.72
CA ASP A 325 8.76 2.25 27.73
C ASP A 325 10.16 2.80 27.45
N PRO A 326 10.73 3.65 28.31
CA PRO A 326 12.05 4.24 28.11
C PRO A 326 13.18 3.20 28.09
N ASN A 327 12.96 2.00 28.66
CA ASN A 327 13.92 0.91 28.68
C ASN A 327 13.86 0.05 27.41
N GLY A 328 12.78 0.18 26.63
CA GLY A 328 12.51 -0.58 25.41
C GLY A 328 11.37 -1.57 25.58
N ILE A 329 10.42 -1.50 24.65
CA ILE A 329 9.27 -2.39 24.58
C ILE A 329 9.74 -3.78 24.12
N GLU A 330 9.26 -4.85 24.79
CA GLU A 330 9.49 -6.21 24.33
C GLU A 330 8.60 -6.49 23.10
N VAL A 331 9.23 -6.43 21.90
CA VAL A 331 8.53 -6.42 20.62
C VAL A 331 7.88 -7.76 20.30
N GLY A 332 8.48 -8.88 20.71
CA GLY A 332 7.90 -10.22 20.50
C GLY A 332 6.56 -10.36 21.23
N ALA A 333 6.52 -9.94 22.51
CA ALA A 333 5.28 -9.95 23.31
C ALA A 333 4.23 -8.96 22.77
N LEU A 334 4.67 -7.77 22.31
CA LEU A 334 3.77 -6.81 21.68
C LEU A 334 3.16 -7.38 20.39
N MET A 335 3.96 -8.01 19.54
CA MET A 335 3.47 -8.64 18.30
C MET A 335 2.49 -9.78 18.59
N ALA A 336 2.78 -10.61 19.58
CA ALA A 336 1.85 -11.66 20.01
C ALA A 336 0.53 -11.07 20.54
N TYR A 337 0.60 -10.00 21.34
CA TYR A 337 -0.60 -9.28 21.82
C TYR A 337 -1.44 -8.74 20.67
N VAL A 338 -0.82 -8.14 19.66
CA VAL A 338 -1.54 -7.54 18.52
C VAL A 338 -2.11 -8.60 17.58
N ASN A 339 -1.39 -9.68 17.31
CA ASN A 339 -1.77 -10.64 16.27
C ASN A 339 -2.55 -11.86 16.80
N ASP A 340 -2.20 -12.34 17.98
CA ASP A 340 -2.65 -13.66 18.47
C ASP A 340 -3.62 -13.56 19.67
N ASN A 341 -3.80 -12.37 20.26
CA ASN A 341 -4.75 -12.18 21.35
C ASN A 341 -6.20 -12.12 20.83
N PRO A 342 -7.05 -13.12 21.14
CA PRO A 342 -8.43 -13.17 20.63
C PRO A 342 -9.33 -12.07 21.20
N ALA A 343 -8.93 -11.43 22.30
CA ALA A 343 -9.64 -10.30 22.89
C ALA A 343 -9.29 -8.97 22.18
N ASN A 344 -8.17 -8.90 21.47
CA ASN A 344 -7.73 -7.73 20.72
C ASN A 344 -8.31 -7.74 19.30
N LEU A 345 -9.61 -7.59 19.16
CA LEU A 345 -10.32 -7.65 17.89
C LEU A 345 -9.87 -6.56 16.88
N ARG A 346 -9.33 -5.46 17.39
CA ARG A 346 -8.83 -4.34 16.57
C ARG A 346 -7.38 -4.50 16.12
N ARG A 347 -6.67 -5.48 16.68
CA ARG A 347 -5.23 -5.68 16.47
C ARG A 347 -4.43 -4.40 16.76
N SER A 348 -4.80 -3.72 17.83
CA SER A 348 -4.21 -2.46 18.27
C SER A 348 -3.15 -2.69 19.35
N VAL A 349 -2.23 -1.74 19.48
CA VAL A 349 -1.27 -1.68 20.58
C VAL A 349 -1.92 -1.19 21.89
N ALA A 350 -3.09 -0.56 21.80
CA ALA A 350 -3.85 -0.10 22.97
C ALA A 350 -4.19 -1.26 23.92
N GLY A 351 -3.94 -1.05 25.20
CA GLY A 351 -4.19 -2.07 26.23
C GLY A 351 -3.06 -3.11 26.38
N TYR A 352 -1.94 -2.98 25.69
CA TYR A 352 -0.76 -3.81 25.95
C TYR A 352 -0.17 -3.50 27.33
N GLY A 353 -0.15 -4.49 28.20
CA GLY A 353 0.27 -4.33 29.61
C GLY A 353 1.79 -4.25 29.84
N GLY A 354 2.61 -4.45 28.80
CA GLY A 354 4.08 -4.44 28.89
C GLY A 354 4.71 -3.05 28.69
N ALA A 355 3.92 -1.98 28.58
CA ALA A 355 4.39 -0.61 28.45
C ALA A 355 3.38 0.38 29.03
N GLN A 356 3.82 1.58 29.36
CA GLN A 356 2.97 2.65 29.89
C GLN A 356 2.12 3.25 28.76
N VAL A 357 0.83 3.44 29.00
CA VAL A 357 -0.05 4.20 28.10
C VAL A 357 0.30 5.68 28.21
N ILE A 358 0.46 6.33 27.07
CA ILE A 358 0.68 7.78 26.95
C ILE A 358 -0.40 8.43 26.09
N ALA A 359 -0.58 9.75 26.20
CA ALA A 359 -1.44 10.47 25.30
C ALA A 359 -0.90 10.42 23.87
N ARG A 360 -1.79 10.32 22.87
CA ARG A 360 -1.38 10.22 21.47
C ARG A 360 -0.52 11.41 21.01
N ASP A 361 -0.82 12.58 21.53
CA ASP A 361 -0.06 13.80 21.20
C ASP A 361 1.33 13.81 21.85
N ASP A 362 1.51 13.14 23.00
CA ASP A 362 2.82 13.05 23.65
C ASP A 362 3.80 12.15 22.92
N PHE A 363 3.29 11.24 22.06
CA PHE A 363 4.08 10.30 21.28
C PHE A 363 5.19 10.99 20.48
N TRP A 364 4.86 12.10 19.80
CA TRP A 364 5.81 12.82 18.94
C TRP A 364 6.95 13.50 19.72
N GLY A 365 6.73 13.76 21.00
CA GLY A 365 7.71 14.36 21.92
C GLY A 365 8.55 13.35 22.69
N VAL A 366 8.38 12.05 22.46
CA VAL A 366 9.20 11.01 23.11
C VAL A 366 10.66 11.16 22.71
N ASP A 367 11.56 11.04 23.68
CA ASP A 367 12.99 11.12 23.46
C ASP A 367 13.52 9.85 22.75
N ALA A 368 13.89 9.98 21.49
CA ALA A 368 14.38 8.90 20.63
C ALA A 368 15.37 9.41 19.59
N ASP A 369 16.16 8.51 19.01
CA ASP A 369 17.13 8.85 17.95
C ASP A 369 16.47 8.80 16.56
N ILE A 370 15.43 7.96 16.40
CA ILE A 370 14.74 7.72 15.12
C ILE A 370 13.24 7.83 15.32
N CYS A 371 12.56 8.53 14.41
CA CYS A 371 11.09 8.57 14.30
C CYS A 371 10.66 7.89 13.00
N ILE A 372 9.74 6.92 13.08
CA ILE A 372 9.27 6.13 11.94
C ILE A 372 7.77 6.34 11.74
N PRO A 373 7.33 7.29 10.89
CA PRO A 373 5.95 7.40 10.48
C PRO A 373 5.60 6.30 9.47
N ALA A 374 4.76 5.33 9.87
CA ALA A 374 4.40 4.16 9.07
C ALA A 374 2.88 3.90 9.02
N ALA A 375 2.05 4.91 9.28
CA ALA A 375 0.58 4.80 9.28
C ALA A 375 -0.05 5.48 8.05
N LEU A 376 -0.26 6.78 8.11
CA LEU A 376 -1.03 7.54 7.13
C LEU A 376 -0.18 8.69 6.56
N GLY A 377 -0.62 9.23 5.42
CA GLY A 377 -0.10 10.47 4.88
C GLY A 377 -0.38 11.66 5.79
N ASP A 378 0.40 12.72 5.62
CA ASP A 378 0.25 14.01 6.30
C ASP A 378 0.24 13.96 7.84
N ALA A 379 0.85 12.92 8.42
CA ALA A 379 0.93 12.73 9.87
C ALA A 379 1.91 13.70 10.55
N ILE A 380 2.98 14.10 9.84
CA ILE A 380 3.98 15.06 10.34
C ILE A 380 3.70 16.43 9.70
N THR A 381 2.87 17.22 10.36
CA THR A 381 2.64 18.62 10.05
C THR A 381 3.78 19.50 10.58
N GLY A 382 3.79 20.80 10.27
CA GLY A 382 4.75 21.75 10.88
C GLY A 382 4.74 21.69 12.41
N GLU A 383 3.56 21.68 13.03
CA GLU A 383 3.41 21.59 14.48
C GLU A 383 3.97 20.28 15.07
N VAL A 384 3.70 19.16 14.41
CA VAL A 384 4.25 17.86 14.83
C VAL A 384 5.76 17.83 14.65
N ALA A 385 6.28 18.37 13.54
CA ALA A 385 7.71 18.44 13.26
C ALA A 385 8.47 19.24 14.35
N GLU A 386 7.88 20.28 14.93
CA GLU A 386 8.46 21.04 16.06
C GLU A 386 8.65 20.20 17.33
N ARG A 387 7.81 19.20 17.53
CA ARG A 387 7.81 18.35 18.73
C ARG A 387 8.77 17.16 18.63
N ILE A 388 9.12 16.73 17.42
CA ILE A 388 10.01 15.59 17.18
C ILE A 388 11.40 15.87 17.75
N LYS A 389 11.91 14.96 18.60
CA LYS A 389 13.25 15.04 19.19
C LYS A 389 14.29 14.20 18.47
N ALA A 390 13.86 13.35 17.56
CA ALA A 390 14.73 12.45 16.82
C ALA A 390 15.71 13.20 15.89
N LYS A 391 16.85 12.59 15.65
CA LYS A 391 17.84 13.07 14.67
C LYS A 391 17.55 12.63 13.25
N LEU A 392 16.70 11.60 13.14
CA LEU A 392 16.33 10.96 11.89
C LEU A 392 14.82 10.71 11.86
N VAL A 393 14.14 11.16 10.81
CA VAL A 393 12.80 10.73 10.42
C VAL A 393 12.96 9.76 9.26
N ALA A 394 12.45 8.52 9.39
CA ALA A 394 12.51 7.50 8.36
C ALA A 394 11.09 7.11 7.91
N GLU A 395 10.69 7.53 6.73
CA GLU A 395 9.32 7.45 6.24
C GLU A 395 8.96 6.06 5.72
N GLY A 396 8.12 5.34 6.46
CA GLY A 396 7.56 4.04 6.07
C GLY A 396 6.22 4.14 5.33
N ALA A 397 5.39 5.11 5.69
CA ALA A 397 4.14 5.42 4.99
C ALA A 397 4.42 6.22 3.70
N ASN A 398 3.42 6.33 2.82
CA ASN A 398 3.52 7.23 1.67
C ASN A 398 3.16 8.65 2.10
N ARG A 399 4.01 9.63 1.75
CA ARG A 399 3.84 11.07 2.02
C ARG A 399 3.42 11.35 3.48
N PRO A 400 4.13 10.82 4.49
CA PRO A 400 3.72 11.01 5.88
C PRO A 400 4.03 12.41 6.39
N THR A 401 4.93 13.16 5.72
CA THR A 401 5.35 14.50 6.10
C THR A 401 4.80 15.53 5.11
N THR A 402 4.15 16.55 5.62
CA THR A 402 3.68 17.69 4.81
C THR A 402 4.86 18.55 4.36
N THR A 403 4.66 19.39 3.34
CA THR A 403 5.69 20.34 2.90
C THR A 403 6.15 21.29 4.03
N GLU A 404 5.21 21.73 4.86
CA GLU A 404 5.52 22.55 6.04
C GLU A 404 6.35 21.75 7.06
N GLY A 405 5.97 20.49 7.31
CA GLY A 405 6.74 19.58 8.17
C GLY A 405 8.16 19.34 7.66
N ASP A 406 8.35 19.11 6.35
CA ASP A 406 9.68 18.97 5.74
C ASP A 406 10.54 20.23 5.96
N ASN A 407 9.97 21.42 5.82
CA ASN A 407 10.68 22.69 6.06
C ASN A 407 11.13 22.82 7.52
N VAL A 408 10.25 22.56 8.47
CA VAL A 408 10.57 22.61 9.91
C VAL A 408 11.65 21.57 10.27
N LEU A 409 11.54 20.33 9.76
CA LEU A 409 12.57 19.31 10.00
C LEU A 409 13.93 19.76 9.45
N ALA A 410 13.95 20.37 8.25
CA ALA A 410 15.18 20.86 7.63
C ALA A 410 15.81 22.03 8.43
N GLU A 411 15.01 23.00 8.88
CA GLU A 411 15.46 24.12 9.72
C GLU A 411 16.04 23.63 11.05
N ARG A 412 15.47 22.56 11.62
CA ARG A 412 15.97 21.93 12.84
C ARG A 412 17.15 20.99 12.62
N GLY A 413 17.59 20.80 11.39
CA GLY A 413 18.72 19.91 11.05
C GLY A 413 18.41 18.42 11.23
N ILE A 414 17.13 18.04 11.24
CA ILE A 414 16.69 16.65 11.34
C ILE A 414 16.79 15.99 9.96
N SER A 415 17.51 14.87 9.87
CA SER A 415 17.64 14.13 8.63
C SER A 415 16.33 13.42 8.27
N VAL A 416 15.99 13.39 6.98
CA VAL A 416 14.81 12.64 6.48
C VAL A 416 15.27 11.57 5.50
N ILE A 417 14.84 10.32 5.71
CA ILE A 417 14.82 9.26 4.69
C ILE A 417 13.44 9.33 4.05
N PRO A 418 13.32 9.88 2.83
CA PRO A 418 12.00 10.08 2.22
C PRO A 418 11.36 8.76 1.82
N ASP A 419 10.03 8.72 1.86
CA ASP A 419 9.18 7.57 1.59
C ASP A 419 9.49 6.87 0.26
N ILE A 420 9.82 7.63 -0.76
CA ILE A 420 10.05 7.12 -2.11
C ILE A 420 11.23 6.13 -2.18
N ILE A 421 12.21 6.22 -1.25
CA ILE A 421 13.26 5.22 -1.07
C ILE A 421 13.00 4.38 0.19
N GLY A 422 12.50 4.97 1.28
CA GLY A 422 12.25 4.30 2.56
C GLY A 422 11.31 3.11 2.41
N ASN A 423 10.26 3.23 1.61
CA ASN A 423 9.30 2.15 1.37
C ASN A 423 9.48 1.42 0.01
N ALA A 424 10.58 1.65 -0.70
CA ALA A 424 10.87 1.02 -2.00
C ALA A 424 11.15 -0.49 -1.92
N GLY A 425 11.39 -1.04 -0.74
CA GLY A 425 11.62 -2.47 -0.55
C GLY A 425 10.49 -3.33 -1.12
N GLY A 426 9.25 -2.89 -0.97
CA GLY A 426 8.08 -3.58 -1.50
C GLY A 426 8.08 -3.73 -3.03
N VAL A 427 8.38 -2.67 -3.78
CA VAL A 427 8.43 -2.71 -5.25
C VAL A 427 9.66 -3.46 -5.74
N THR A 428 10.77 -3.37 -5.04
CA THR A 428 12.01 -4.11 -5.35
C THR A 428 11.77 -5.62 -5.25
N VAL A 429 11.18 -6.12 -4.17
CA VAL A 429 10.85 -7.55 -4.05
C VAL A 429 9.72 -7.97 -4.99
N SER A 430 8.81 -7.07 -5.37
CA SER A 430 7.84 -7.35 -6.44
C SER A 430 8.54 -7.60 -7.78
N TYR A 431 9.63 -6.90 -8.07
CA TYR A 431 10.46 -7.18 -9.25
C TYR A 431 11.13 -8.55 -9.15
N TYR A 432 11.65 -8.92 -7.97
CA TYR A 432 12.23 -10.25 -7.76
C TYR A 432 11.20 -11.36 -7.92
N GLU A 433 9.98 -11.18 -7.42
CA GLU A 433 8.86 -12.11 -7.66
C GLU A 433 8.56 -12.28 -9.14
N TRP A 434 8.52 -11.16 -9.89
CA TRP A 434 8.29 -11.20 -11.32
C TRP A 434 9.41 -11.94 -12.06
N ILE A 435 10.69 -11.72 -11.75
CA ILE A 435 11.83 -12.45 -12.33
C ILE A 435 11.70 -13.95 -12.04
N GLN A 436 11.47 -14.33 -10.79
CA GLN A 436 11.31 -15.72 -10.40
C GLN A 436 10.19 -16.40 -11.20
N ASN A 437 9.06 -15.72 -11.38
CA ASN A 437 7.95 -16.23 -12.19
C ASN A 437 8.30 -16.35 -13.68
N LYS A 438 9.04 -15.38 -14.24
CA LYS A 438 9.48 -15.40 -15.65
C LYS A 438 10.49 -16.50 -15.93
N ARG A 439 11.33 -16.83 -14.96
CA ARG A 439 12.39 -17.84 -15.06
C ARG A 439 12.02 -19.19 -14.49
N MET A 440 10.83 -19.31 -13.86
CA MET A 440 10.40 -20.50 -13.12
C MET A 440 11.38 -20.87 -11.99
N GLU A 441 11.97 -19.86 -11.37
CA GLU A 441 12.88 -19.99 -10.22
C GLU A 441 12.14 -19.76 -8.90
N HIS A 442 12.75 -20.23 -7.82
CA HIS A 442 12.33 -19.94 -6.45
C HIS A 442 13.56 -19.52 -5.63
N TRP A 443 13.50 -18.35 -5.02
CA TRP A 443 14.57 -17.85 -4.16
C TRP A 443 14.12 -17.90 -2.71
N THR A 444 15.03 -18.32 -1.85
CA THR A 444 14.83 -18.29 -0.40
C THR A 444 14.75 -16.84 0.12
N GLU A 445 14.13 -16.67 1.30
CA GLU A 445 14.06 -15.35 1.96
C GLU A 445 15.46 -14.73 2.14
N GLY A 446 16.48 -15.54 2.46
CA GLY A 446 17.86 -15.08 2.59
C GLY A 446 18.44 -14.50 1.29
N GLU A 447 18.20 -15.19 0.15
CA GLU A 447 18.62 -14.70 -1.17
C GLU A 447 17.90 -13.41 -1.57
N VAL A 448 16.58 -13.34 -1.31
CA VAL A 448 15.77 -12.14 -1.55
C VAL A 448 16.29 -10.97 -0.72
N ASN A 449 16.51 -11.18 0.58
CA ASN A 449 16.95 -10.13 1.50
C ASN A 449 18.38 -9.64 1.17
N THR A 450 19.31 -10.54 0.79
CA THR A 450 20.67 -10.15 0.37
C THR A 450 20.65 -9.25 -0.87
N ARG A 451 19.82 -9.60 -1.86
CA ARG A 451 19.64 -8.78 -3.06
C ARG A 451 18.97 -7.45 -2.74
N LEU A 452 17.96 -7.47 -1.87
CA LEU A 452 17.24 -6.27 -1.42
C LEU A 452 18.18 -5.31 -0.69
N GLU A 453 18.98 -5.81 0.25
CA GLU A 453 19.95 -5.00 0.99
C GLU A 453 20.91 -4.27 0.06
N ARG A 454 21.52 -5.02 -0.87
CA ARG A 454 22.43 -4.45 -1.86
C ARG A 454 21.76 -3.34 -2.69
N ALA A 455 20.55 -3.59 -3.20
CA ALA A 455 19.82 -2.65 -4.03
C ALA A 455 19.45 -1.38 -3.26
N ILE A 456 18.85 -1.53 -2.07
CA ILE A 456 18.39 -0.39 -1.25
C ILE A 456 19.60 0.46 -0.81
N LYS A 457 20.63 -0.14 -0.25
CA LYS A 457 21.82 0.60 0.23
C LYS A 457 22.54 1.32 -0.92
N SER A 458 22.68 0.66 -2.10
CA SER A 458 23.27 1.30 -3.27
C SER A 458 22.47 2.53 -3.72
N ASN A 459 21.16 2.40 -3.89
CA ASN A 459 20.30 3.51 -4.30
C ASN A 459 20.26 4.63 -3.25
N TYR A 460 20.23 4.29 -1.96
CA TYR A 460 20.27 5.27 -0.89
C TYR A 460 21.58 6.09 -0.91
N ARG A 461 22.75 5.43 -1.10
CA ARG A 461 24.04 6.11 -1.25
C ARG A 461 24.05 7.09 -2.41
N LEU A 462 23.48 6.69 -3.56
CA LEU A 462 23.37 7.57 -4.73
C LEU A 462 22.55 8.82 -4.43
N ILE A 463 21.41 8.67 -3.74
CA ILE A 463 20.59 9.81 -3.34
C ILE A 463 21.36 10.73 -2.38
N CYS A 464 22.12 10.17 -1.42
CA CYS A 464 22.96 10.94 -0.52
C CYS A 464 24.06 11.72 -1.27
N ASP A 465 24.72 11.10 -2.26
CA ASP A 465 25.76 11.76 -3.05
C ASP A 465 25.19 12.95 -3.84
N ILE A 466 23.99 12.79 -4.43
CA ILE A 466 23.28 13.88 -5.10
C ILE A 466 22.88 14.97 -4.11
N ALA A 467 22.33 14.60 -2.94
CA ALA A 467 21.88 15.54 -1.92
C ALA A 467 23.04 16.40 -1.38
N GLU A 468 24.21 15.79 -1.18
CA GLU A 468 25.39 16.45 -0.64
C GLU A 468 26.30 17.06 -1.72
N ASN A 469 25.91 16.95 -2.99
CA ASN A 469 26.69 17.42 -4.14
C ASN A 469 28.11 16.83 -4.18
N ARG A 470 28.25 15.55 -3.85
CA ARG A 470 29.55 14.87 -3.88
C ARG A 470 29.88 14.40 -5.30
N PRO A 471 31.13 14.66 -5.81
CA PRO A 471 31.57 14.13 -7.10
C PRO A 471 31.70 12.61 -7.02
N ARG A 472 31.09 11.89 -7.97
CA ARG A 472 31.21 10.43 -8.09
C ARG A 472 32.58 10.01 -8.62
N ARG A 473 33.12 8.88 -8.10
CA ARG A 473 34.22 8.17 -8.72
C ARG A 473 33.76 7.48 -10.01
N THR A 474 34.60 7.56 -11.05
CA THR A 474 34.28 7.33 -12.48
C THR A 474 34.11 5.87 -12.91
N GLU A 475 33.94 4.90 -12.01
CA GLU A 475 33.91 3.46 -12.35
C GLU A 475 32.52 2.88 -12.61
N ASP A 476 31.45 3.61 -12.30
CA ASP A 476 30.10 3.18 -12.62
C ASP A 476 29.66 3.76 -13.96
N HIS A 477 29.25 2.90 -14.90
CA HIS A 477 28.69 3.23 -16.21
C HIS A 477 27.38 4.06 -16.16
N ASP A 478 26.95 4.45 -14.96
CA ASP A 478 25.77 5.29 -14.75
C ASP A 478 26.15 6.75 -14.99
N SER A 479 25.69 7.30 -16.13
CA SER A 479 25.96 8.65 -16.65
C SER A 479 25.42 9.80 -15.79
N THR A 480 25.03 9.55 -14.56
CA THR A 480 24.48 10.54 -13.62
C THR A 480 25.55 11.37 -12.93
N ARG A 481 26.41 12.02 -13.74
CA ARG A 481 27.31 13.07 -13.24
C ARG A 481 26.49 14.32 -12.95
N LEU A 482 25.85 14.36 -11.77
CA LEU A 482 25.08 15.51 -11.35
C LEU A 482 25.86 16.29 -10.30
N VAL A 483 26.52 17.33 -10.77
CA VAL A 483 26.98 18.41 -9.90
C VAL A 483 25.93 19.51 -10.00
N VAL A 484 25.01 19.54 -9.04
CA VAL A 484 23.95 20.57 -9.00
C VAL A 484 24.48 21.89 -8.43
N GLY A 485 25.72 21.89 -7.97
CA GLY A 485 26.39 23.09 -7.43
C GLY A 485 25.93 23.52 -6.02
N LYS A 486 24.93 22.84 -5.42
CA LYS A 486 24.40 23.12 -4.09
C LYS A 486 23.86 21.85 -3.41
N ARG A 487 23.75 21.87 -2.09
CA ARG A 487 23.05 20.81 -1.33
C ARG A 487 21.57 20.81 -1.63
N LEU A 488 20.98 19.61 -1.70
CA LEU A 488 19.55 19.41 -1.96
C LEU A 488 18.90 18.68 -0.78
N PRO A 489 17.59 18.92 -0.53
CA PRO A 489 16.79 18.01 0.28
C PRO A 489 16.78 16.60 -0.30
N MET A 490 16.79 15.58 0.56
CA MET A 490 16.85 14.17 0.14
C MET A 490 15.71 13.78 -0.80
N ARG A 491 14.49 14.30 -0.58
CA ARG A 491 13.31 14.06 -1.45
C ARG A 491 13.55 14.59 -2.88
N LEU A 492 14.11 15.78 -2.99
CA LEU A 492 14.45 16.38 -4.30
C LEU A 492 15.61 15.63 -4.96
N ALA A 493 16.63 15.23 -4.21
CA ALA A 493 17.75 14.42 -4.72
C ALA A 493 17.27 13.05 -5.25
N ALA A 494 16.32 12.41 -4.56
CA ALA A 494 15.71 11.17 -5.01
C ALA A 494 14.94 11.36 -6.34
N MET A 495 14.18 12.45 -6.47
CA MET A 495 13.49 12.77 -7.73
C MET A 495 14.49 13.05 -8.87
N VAL A 496 15.54 13.79 -8.61
CA VAL A 496 16.63 14.02 -9.57
C VAL A 496 17.23 12.70 -10.07
N LEU A 497 17.48 11.73 -9.17
CA LEU A 497 17.96 10.39 -9.55
C LEU A 497 16.96 9.67 -10.47
N ALA A 498 15.66 9.70 -10.12
CA ALA A 498 14.60 9.10 -10.92
C ALA A 498 14.59 9.68 -12.35
N LEU A 499 14.55 11.01 -12.45
CA LEU A 499 14.47 11.71 -13.75
C LEU A 499 15.69 11.44 -14.62
N LYS A 500 16.89 11.41 -14.03
CA LYS A 500 18.12 11.10 -14.79
C LYS A 500 18.12 9.67 -15.33
N ARG A 501 17.61 8.71 -14.57
CA ARG A 501 17.48 7.32 -15.02
C ARG A 501 16.45 7.18 -16.16
N ILE A 502 15.35 7.92 -16.10
CA ILE A 502 14.32 7.93 -17.15
C ILE A 502 14.86 8.66 -18.38
N GLU A 503 15.49 9.83 -18.22
CA GLU A 503 16.13 10.58 -19.29
C GLU A 503 17.12 9.72 -20.08
N ALA A 504 17.97 8.96 -19.37
CA ALA A 504 18.95 8.09 -20.00
C ALA A 504 18.29 7.04 -20.93
N HIS A 505 17.13 6.49 -20.57
CA HIS A 505 16.38 5.57 -21.43
C HIS A 505 15.86 6.27 -22.69
N TYR A 506 15.20 7.42 -22.55
CA TYR A 506 14.72 8.20 -23.70
C TYR A 506 15.84 8.62 -24.64
N MET A 507 17.01 8.95 -24.09
CA MET A 507 18.18 9.36 -24.91
C MET A 507 18.81 8.19 -25.68
N LEU A 508 18.73 6.95 -25.15
CA LEU A 508 19.32 5.76 -25.75
C LEU A 508 18.35 5.02 -26.67
N GLU A 509 17.11 4.86 -26.26
CA GLU A 509 16.10 4.09 -26.98
C GLU A 509 15.22 4.95 -27.89
N GLY A 510 15.22 6.27 -27.68
CA GLY A 510 14.34 7.20 -28.37
C GLY A 510 12.93 7.24 -27.77
N PHE A 511 12.03 7.89 -28.50
CA PHE A 511 10.63 8.00 -28.12
C PHE A 511 9.82 6.99 -28.93
N SER A 512 8.92 6.25 -28.30
CA SER A 512 7.90 5.47 -28.99
C SER A 512 7.02 6.43 -29.83
N GLN A 513 6.79 6.09 -31.11
CA GLN A 513 5.91 6.85 -32.00
C GLN A 513 4.45 6.58 -31.66
#